data_312ae9e82ff1b1c7a34dbb19aba66b52
#
_entry.id   312ae9e82ff1b1c7a34dbb19aba66b52
#
_cell.length_a   1.000
_cell.length_b   1.000
_cell.length_c   1.000
_cell.angle_alpha   90.00
_cell.angle_beta   90.00
_cell.angle_gamma   90.00
#
_symmetry.space_group_name_H-M   'P 1'
#
loop_
_entity.id
_entity.type
_entity.pdbx_description
1 polymer ?
#
loop_
_entity_poly.entity_id
_entity_poly.type
_entity_poly.pdbx_seq_one_letter_code
_entity_poly.pdbx_strand_id
1 'polypeptide(L)'
;RHTGVHYYYFSYKHNGFRNYIKKSSCHESTLNNGELYQLTVYNQEYETPDFLKGGIMYQIFPDRFYKSGKLHENIPDDRILRENWEDTPFYKPDEKGHVWNNDYFGGDLEGIKEKLPYLKSLGVTCIYLNPIFESHENHRYNTANYRKIDPLLGTNEDFKKVCDAIHASGMKVMLDGVFNHAGRGFFAFEDVRQKKWDSRYKDW
;
A
#
# COMPACT_ATOMS: atom_id res chain seq x y z
N ARG A 1 26.59 18.34 13.36
CA ARG A 1 26.13 17.67 12.12
C ARG A 1 24.75 17.12 12.43
N HIS A 2 23.76 17.51 11.61
CA HIS A 2 22.37 17.09 11.81
C HIS A 2 22.05 15.95 10.86
N THR A 3 21.31 14.94 11.32
CA THR A 3 20.73 13.90 10.47
C THR A 3 19.62 14.48 9.62
N GLY A 4 19.39 13.92 8.44
CA GLY A 4 18.34 14.34 7.51
C GLY A 4 18.82 14.48 6.08
N VAL A 5 17.96 15.01 5.23
CA VAL A 5 18.27 15.28 3.83
C VAL A 5 18.78 16.71 3.70
N HIS A 6 19.99 16.85 3.19
CA HIS A 6 20.64 18.13 2.95
C HIS A 6 20.78 18.38 1.46
N TYR A 7 20.59 19.62 1.06
CA TYR A 7 20.76 20.03 -0.33
C TYR A 7 21.94 21.01 -0.40
N TYR A 8 22.80 20.87 -1.40
CA TYR A 8 23.97 21.68 -1.56
C TYR A 8 24.30 21.96 -3.03
N TYR A 9 25.18 22.91 -3.24
CA TYR A 9 25.82 23.24 -4.53
C TYR A 9 27.26 23.67 -4.28
N PHE A 10 28.08 23.65 -5.29
CA PHE A 10 29.40 24.25 -5.21
C PHE A 10 29.37 25.65 -5.84
N SER A 11 30.23 26.55 -5.37
CA SER A 11 30.41 27.85 -5.99
C SER A 11 31.88 28.24 -6.05
N TYR A 12 32.25 28.95 -7.10
CA TYR A 12 33.59 29.52 -7.27
C TYR A 12 33.51 30.93 -7.86
N LYS A 13 34.57 31.72 -7.66
CA LYS A 13 34.71 33.06 -8.26
C LYS A 13 35.70 32.99 -9.41
N HIS A 14 35.35 33.59 -10.56
CA HIS A 14 36.21 33.75 -11.68
C HIS A 14 35.95 35.13 -12.31
N ASN A 15 37.02 35.92 -12.54
CA ASN A 15 36.91 37.27 -13.10
C ASN A 15 35.88 38.18 -12.38
N GLY A 16 35.79 38.11 -11.06
CA GLY A 16 34.87 38.91 -10.26
C GLY A 16 33.45 38.36 -10.17
N PHE A 17 33.07 37.40 -10.99
CA PHE A 17 31.74 36.78 -10.99
C PHE A 17 31.72 35.49 -10.17
N ARG A 18 30.61 35.27 -9.46
CA ARG A 18 30.35 34.00 -8.74
C ARG A 18 29.57 33.08 -9.68
N ASN A 19 30.11 31.88 -9.86
CA ASN A 19 29.52 30.79 -10.63
C ASN A 19 29.09 29.67 -9.69
N TYR A 20 28.07 28.92 -10.07
CA TYR A 20 27.51 27.82 -9.30
C TYR A 20 27.57 26.53 -10.12
N ILE A 21 28.05 25.45 -9.51
CA ILE A 21 28.03 24.11 -10.07
C ILE A 21 26.85 23.39 -9.42
N LYS A 22 25.93 22.94 -10.24
CA LYS A 22 24.68 22.29 -9.85
C LYS A 22 24.49 21.00 -10.62
N LYS A 23 23.55 20.16 -10.16
CA LYS A 23 23.23 18.88 -10.76
C LYS A 23 22.39 19.09 -12.02
N SER A 24 22.73 18.41 -13.13
CA SER A 24 21.92 18.34 -14.35
C SER A 24 21.26 16.98 -14.53
N SER A 25 21.99 15.90 -14.14
CA SER A 25 21.48 14.53 -14.15
C SER A 25 22.12 13.70 -13.02
N CYS A 26 21.90 12.38 -12.99
CA CYS A 26 22.50 11.51 -11.97
C CYS A 26 24.03 11.57 -11.93
N HIS A 27 24.69 11.81 -13.08
CA HIS A 27 26.14 11.73 -13.22
C HIS A 27 26.78 13.02 -13.79
N GLU A 28 25.99 14.05 -14.03
CA GLU A 28 26.46 15.27 -14.68
C GLU A 28 26.16 16.52 -13.85
N SER A 29 26.96 17.52 -14.09
CA SER A 29 26.85 18.84 -13.48
C SER A 29 26.73 19.92 -14.55
N THR A 30 26.10 21.04 -14.21
CA THR A 30 25.97 22.21 -15.09
C THR A 30 26.36 23.48 -14.35
N LEU A 31 26.67 24.53 -15.12
CA LEU A 31 27.01 25.84 -14.57
C LEU A 31 25.75 26.70 -14.46
N ASN A 32 25.58 27.31 -13.30
CA ASN A 32 24.58 28.32 -12.95
C ASN A 32 23.12 27.86 -12.97
N ASN A 33 22.71 26.97 -13.88
CA ASN A 33 21.38 26.39 -13.97
C ASN A 33 21.41 24.94 -13.51
N GLY A 34 20.31 24.44 -12.95
CA GLY A 34 20.21 23.04 -12.50
C GLY A 34 19.68 22.91 -11.08
N GLU A 35 19.58 21.67 -10.64
CA GLU A 35 19.08 21.29 -9.31
C GLU A 35 20.20 21.28 -8.25
N LEU A 36 19.82 21.23 -7.01
CA LEU A 36 20.75 21.03 -5.91
C LEU A 36 21.17 19.55 -5.85
N TYR A 37 22.40 19.30 -5.44
CA TYR A 37 22.80 17.95 -5.04
C TYR A 37 22.15 17.60 -3.71
N GLN A 38 21.81 16.34 -3.53
CA GLN A 38 21.25 15.82 -2.31
C GLN A 38 22.31 14.99 -1.54
N LEU A 39 22.41 15.22 -0.24
CA LEU A 39 23.17 14.40 0.69
C LEU A 39 22.25 13.94 1.81
N THR A 40 22.13 12.63 1.98
CA THR A 40 21.42 12.05 3.12
C THR A 40 22.42 11.74 4.24
N VAL A 41 22.20 12.35 5.41
CA VAL A 41 22.96 12.07 6.62
C VAL A 41 22.07 11.28 7.56
N TYR A 42 22.47 10.06 7.87
CA TYR A 42 21.72 9.15 8.76
C TYR A 42 22.55 8.79 9.99
N ASN A 43 21.87 8.32 11.03
CA ASN A 43 22.55 7.84 12.23
C ASN A 43 23.32 6.55 11.91
N GLN A 44 24.53 6.44 12.38
CA GLN A 44 25.38 5.26 12.21
C GLN A 44 24.77 4.00 12.87
N GLU A 45 23.93 4.18 13.89
CA GLU A 45 23.22 3.11 14.59
C GLU A 45 21.96 2.62 13.86
N TYR A 46 21.63 3.17 12.65
CA TYR A 46 20.48 2.70 11.88
C TYR A 46 20.70 1.26 11.42
N GLU A 47 19.80 0.39 11.86
CA GLU A 47 19.84 -1.03 11.49
C GLU A 47 18.61 -1.40 10.67
N THR A 48 18.82 -2.16 9.60
CA THR A 48 17.76 -2.80 8.85
C THR A 48 17.34 -4.09 9.56
N PRO A 49 16.03 -4.37 9.74
CA PRO A 49 15.57 -5.63 10.34
C PRO A 49 16.11 -6.86 9.63
N ASP A 50 16.57 -7.85 10.40
CA ASP A 50 17.26 -9.04 9.86
C ASP A 50 16.39 -9.86 8.91
N PHE A 51 15.07 -9.90 9.10
CA PHE A 51 14.17 -10.64 8.23
C PHE A 51 14.11 -10.12 6.79
N LEU A 52 14.61 -8.89 6.55
CA LEU A 52 14.73 -8.29 5.21
C LEU A 52 16.13 -8.49 4.60
N LYS A 53 17.15 -8.80 5.41
CA LYS A 53 18.52 -9.00 4.93
C LYS A 53 18.65 -10.37 4.26
N GLY A 54 18.65 -10.38 2.92
CA GLY A 54 18.69 -11.61 2.13
C GLY A 54 17.40 -12.44 2.16
N GLY A 55 16.30 -11.86 2.69
CA GLY A 55 14.99 -12.49 2.72
C GLY A 55 14.20 -12.28 1.42
N ILE A 56 13.11 -13.02 1.31
CA ILE A 56 12.14 -12.91 0.22
C ILE A 56 10.87 -12.28 0.76
N MET A 57 10.51 -11.10 0.22
CA MET A 57 9.21 -10.50 0.45
C MET A 57 8.26 -10.92 -0.67
N TYR A 58 7.15 -11.54 -0.32
CA TYR A 58 6.13 -11.99 -1.26
C TYR A 58 4.89 -11.11 -1.16
N GLN A 59 4.60 -10.37 -2.22
CA GLN A 59 3.42 -9.51 -2.28
C GLN A 59 2.18 -10.32 -2.66
N ILE A 60 1.09 -10.12 -1.92
CA ILE A 60 -0.19 -10.79 -2.15
C ILE A 60 -1.26 -9.72 -2.40
N PHE A 61 -1.97 -9.86 -3.52
CA PHE A 61 -3.26 -9.24 -3.76
C PHE A 61 -4.35 -10.22 -3.25
N PRO A 62 -4.95 -10.01 -2.06
CA PRO A 62 -5.70 -11.06 -1.38
C PRO A 62 -6.85 -11.65 -2.20
N ASP A 63 -7.64 -10.81 -2.85
CA ASP A 63 -8.77 -11.25 -3.68
C ASP A 63 -8.38 -12.21 -4.82
N ARG A 64 -7.12 -12.14 -5.28
CA ARG A 64 -6.61 -12.86 -6.45
C ARG A 64 -5.55 -13.90 -6.10
N PHE A 65 -5.42 -14.29 -4.82
CA PHE A 65 -4.38 -15.23 -4.40
C PHE A 65 -4.91 -16.64 -4.23
N TYR A 66 -5.86 -16.85 -3.31
CA TYR A 66 -6.46 -18.17 -3.10
C TYR A 66 -7.80 -18.05 -2.36
N LYS A 67 -8.81 -18.75 -2.88
CA LYS A 67 -10.16 -18.82 -2.31
C LYS A 67 -10.27 -20.03 -1.41
N SER A 68 -10.48 -19.82 -0.09
CA SER A 68 -10.63 -20.92 0.87
C SER A 68 -11.97 -21.66 0.76
N GLY A 69 -12.98 -21.00 0.19
CA GLY A 69 -14.37 -21.48 0.20
C GLY A 69 -15.14 -21.16 1.47
N LYS A 70 -14.53 -20.44 2.44
CA LYS A 70 -15.21 -19.92 3.61
C LYS A 70 -16.33 -18.96 3.19
N LEU A 71 -17.50 -19.11 3.76
CA LEU A 71 -18.59 -18.15 3.56
C LEU A 71 -18.32 -16.90 4.39
N HIS A 72 -18.46 -15.75 3.76
CA HIS A 72 -18.32 -14.45 4.40
C HIS A 72 -19.69 -13.79 4.55
N GLU A 73 -19.87 -13.05 5.64
CA GLU A 73 -21.12 -12.36 5.98
C GLU A 73 -20.97 -10.84 5.77
N ASN A 74 -22.12 -10.16 5.71
CA ASN A 74 -22.18 -8.69 5.61
C ASN A 74 -21.48 -8.12 4.34
N ILE A 75 -21.49 -8.89 3.26
CA ILE A 75 -20.98 -8.45 1.97
C ILE A 75 -21.98 -7.43 1.40
N PRO A 76 -21.51 -6.22 1.00
CA PRO A 76 -22.38 -5.24 0.34
C PRO A 76 -22.94 -5.78 -0.99
N ASP A 77 -24.21 -5.44 -1.29
CA ASP A 77 -24.94 -5.94 -2.47
C ASP A 77 -24.34 -5.48 -3.82
N ASP A 78 -23.53 -4.44 -3.81
CA ASP A 78 -22.87 -3.88 -5.00
C ASP A 78 -21.57 -4.59 -5.38
N ARG A 79 -21.21 -5.66 -4.68
CA ARG A 79 -20.06 -6.51 -4.97
C ARG A 79 -20.43 -7.62 -5.93
N ILE A 80 -19.67 -7.76 -7.02
CA ILE A 80 -19.89 -8.79 -8.04
C ILE A 80 -18.91 -9.93 -7.79
N LEU A 81 -19.36 -10.99 -7.12
CA LEU A 81 -18.56 -12.19 -6.92
C LEU A 81 -18.52 -13.01 -8.21
N ARG A 82 -17.31 -13.32 -8.68
CA ARG A 82 -17.09 -14.21 -9.81
C ARG A 82 -17.27 -15.67 -9.39
N GLU A 83 -18.00 -16.41 -10.18
CA GLU A 83 -18.23 -17.84 -9.93
C GLU A 83 -17.00 -18.65 -10.32
N ASN A 84 -16.40 -18.32 -11.46
CA ASN A 84 -15.25 -19.03 -11.99
C ASN A 84 -13.95 -18.22 -11.75
N TRP A 85 -12.95 -18.88 -11.15
CA TRP A 85 -11.64 -18.30 -10.92
C TRP A 85 -10.89 -17.91 -12.19
N GLU A 86 -11.17 -18.60 -13.31
CA GLU A 86 -10.53 -18.37 -14.61
C GLU A 86 -11.22 -17.27 -15.45
N ASP A 87 -12.26 -16.63 -14.92
CA ASP A 87 -12.95 -15.55 -15.63
C ASP A 87 -12.01 -14.35 -15.87
N THR A 88 -12.29 -13.64 -16.96
CA THR A 88 -11.62 -12.37 -17.23
C THR A 88 -12.15 -11.28 -16.29
N PRO A 89 -11.29 -10.56 -15.55
CA PRO A 89 -11.72 -9.42 -14.74
C PRO A 89 -12.39 -8.31 -15.55
N PHE A 90 -13.25 -7.53 -14.92
CA PHE A 90 -13.80 -6.32 -15.52
C PHE A 90 -12.74 -5.23 -15.59
N TYR A 91 -12.13 -5.02 -16.74
CA TYR A 91 -11.08 -4.03 -16.94
C TYR A 91 -11.45 -2.92 -17.93
N LYS A 92 -12.58 -3.09 -18.64
CA LYS A 92 -13.07 -2.10 -19.60
C LYS A 92 -13.96 -1.08 -18.89
N PRO A 93 -13.89 0.19 -19.30
CA PRO A 93 -14.83 1.18 -18.80
C PRO A 93 -16.27 0.89 -19.28
N ASP A 94 -17.24 1.33 -18.50
CA ASP A 94 -18.64 1.37 -18.88
C ASP A 94 -18.92 2.44 -19.97
N GLU A 95 -20.17 2.59 -20.38
CA GLU A 95 -20.60 3.57 -21.40
C GLU A 95 -20.31 5.04 -20.99
N LYS A 96 -20.07 5.30 -19.69
CA LYS A 96 -19.72 6.62 -19.13
C LYS A 96 -18.22 6.79 -18.90
N GLY A 97 -17.39 5.80 -19.28
CA GLY A 97 -15.96 5.81 -19.13
C GLY A 97 -15.48 5.43 -17.71
N HIS A 98 -16.32 4.83 -16.85
CA HIS A 98 -15.94 4.41 -15.50
C HIS A 98 -15.48 2.95 -15.47
N VAL A 99 -14.37 2.71 -14.78
CA VAL A 99 -13.92 1.36 -14.39
C VAL A 99 -14.26 1.20 -12.91
N TRP A 100 -15.20 0.32 -12.60
CA TRP A 100 -15.77 0.19 -11.26
C TRP A 100 -14.89 -0.59 -10.29
N ASN A 101 -14.07 -1.51 -10.78
CA ASN A 101 -13.22 -2.38 -9.94
C ASN A 101 -13.99 -3.09 -8.81
N ASN A 102 -15.22 -3.48 -9.06
CA ASN A 102 -16.13 -4.07 -8.07
C ASN A 102 -16.44 -5.56 -8.35
N ASP A 103 -15.64 -6.20 -9.20
CA ASP A 103 -15.65 -7.63 -9.41
C ASP A 103 -14.61 -8.31 -8.53
N TYR A 104 -15.01 -9.38 -7.84
CA TYR A 104 -14.20 -10.07 -6.86
C TYR A 104 -14.12 -11.55 -7.19
N PHE A 105 -12.95 -12.16 -7.02
CA PHE A 105 -12.72 -13.58 -7.22
C PHE A 105 -12.82 -14.39 -5.92
N GLY A 106 -12.87 -13.69 -4.80
CA GLY A 106 -13.13 -14.28 -3.50
C GLY A 106 -11.92 -14.94 -2.85
N GLY A 107 -10.71 -14.55 -3.23
CA GLY A 107 -9.54 -14.84 -2.42
C GLY A 107 -9.67 -14.15 -1.06
N ASP A 108 -9.25 -14.82 0.02
CA ASP A 108 -9.52 -14.40 1.38
C ASP A 108 -8.36 -14.66 2.35
N LEU A 109 -8.50 -14.20 3.58
CA LEU A 109 -7.48 -14.36 4.62
C LEU A 109 -7.25 -15.83 5.00
N GLU A 110 -8.31 -16.65 5.04
CA GLU A 110 -8.16 -18.08 5.33
C GLU A 110 -7.39 -18.78 4.21
N GLY A 111 -7.65 -18.41 2.94
CA GLY A 111 -6.89 -18.91 1.80
C GLY A 111 -5.40 -18.57 1.86
N ILE A 112 -5.06 -17.36 2.34
CA ILE A 112 -3.65 -17.01 2.59
C ILE A 112 -3.06 -17.95 3.65
N LYS A 113 -3.79 -18.19 4.73
CA LYS A 113 -3.35 -19.09 5.81
C LYS A 113 -3.14 -20.53 5.31
N GLU A 114 -4.03 -21.06 4.49
CA GLU A 114 -3.89 -22.39 3.87
C GLU A 114 -2.63 -22.51 3.00
N LYS A 115 -2.20 -21.41 2.38
CA LYS A 115 -1.01 -21.36 1.51
C LYS A 115 0.30 -21.05 2.23
N LEU A 116 0.32 -20.91 3.56
CA LEU A 116 1.57 -20.70 4.31
C LEU A 116 2.63 -21.78 4.11
N PRO A 117 2.29 -23.08 4.05
CA PRO A 117 3.30 -24.11 3.73
C PRO A 117 3.96 -23.91 2.36
N TYR A 118 3.18 -23.52 1.34
CA TYR A 118 3.69 -23.21 0.01
C TYR A 118 4.62 -21.98 0.06
N LEU A 119 4.21 -20.88 0.68
CA LEU A 119 5.03 -19.68 0.80
C LEU A 119 6.34 -19.96 1.56
N LYS A 120 6.27 -20.78 2.61
CA LYS A 120 7.45 -21.23 3.35
C LYS A 120 8.40 -22.07 2.49
N SER A 121 7.88 -22.95 1.62
CA SER A 121 8.69 -23.75 0.71
C SER A 121 9.43 -22.92 -0.33
N LEU A 122 8.93 -21.73 -0.65
CA LEU A 122 9.60 -20.74 -1.51
C LEU A 122 10.69 -19.94 -0.78
N GLY A 123 10.84 -20.11 0.54
CA GLY A 123 11.78 -19.34 1.34
C GLY A 123 11.30 -17.92 1.68
N VAL A 124 9.99 -17.66 1.63
CA VAL A 124 9.41 -16.36 1.99
C VAL A 124 9.69 -16.05 3.46
N THR A 125 10.21 -14.84 3.73
CA THR A 125 10.48 -14.34 5.08
C THR A 125 9.49 -13.26 5.51
N CYS A 126 8.87 -12.58 4.55
CA CYS A 126 7.87 -11.54 4.79
C CYS A 126 6.75 -11.61 3.76
N ILE A 127 5.50 -11.59 4.22
CA ILE A 127 4.32 -11.47 3.37
C ILE A 127 3.89 -10.01 3.39
N TYR A 128 3.88 -9.37 2.21
CA TYR A 128 3.33 -8.03 2.01
C TYR A 128 1.89 -8.17 1.51
N LEU A 129 0.93 -7.68 2.26
CA LEU A 129 -0.47 -7.67 1.85
C LEU A 129 -0.83 -6.33 1.22
N ASN A 130 -1.32 -6.35 -0.03
CA ASN A 130 -2.06 -5.22 -0.59
C ASN A 130 -3.21 -4.84 0.36
N PRO A 131 -3.80 -3.64 0.26
CA PRO A 131 -4.77 -3.16 1.23
C PRO A 131 -5.86 -4.18 1.55
N ILE A 132 -6.12 -4.36 2.86
CA ILE A 132 -7.07 -5.35 3.39
C ILE A 132 -8.27 -4.73 4.10
N PHE A 133 -8.25 -3.40 4.26
CA PHE A 133 -9.30 -2.69 4.97
C PHE A 133 -10.54 -2.48 4.10
N GLU A 134 -11.69 -2.26 4.76
CA GLU A 134 -12.98 -2.06 4.10
C GLU A 134 -12.90 -0.96 3.04
N SER A 135 -13.30 -1.30 1.81
CA SER A 135 -13.28 -0.44 0.63
C SER A 135 -14.40 -0.84 -0.33
N HIS A 136 -14.71 0.02 -1.28
CA HIS A 136 -15.67 -0.29 -2.35
C HIS A 136 -15.02 -1.12 -3.47
N GLU A 137 -13.77 -0.83 -3.81
CA GLU A 137 -13.06 -1.43 -4.94
C GLU A 137 -12.27 -2.67 -4.53
N ASN A 138 -12.09 -3.61 -5.47
CA ASN A 138 -11.39 -4.87 -5.25
C ASN A 138 -9.91 -4.70 -4.85
N HIS A 139 -9.26 -3.62 -5.29
CA HIS A 139 -7.88 -3.28 -4.92
C HIS A 139 -7.73 -2.66 -3.53
N ARG A 140 -8.81 -2.15 -2.94
CA ARG A 140 -8.93 -1.57 -1.59
C ARG A 140 -8.06 -0.34 -1.32
N TYR A 141 -7.50 0.28 -2.36
CA TYR A 141 -6.76 1.54 -2.20
C TYR A 141 -7.66 2.74 -1.88
N ASN A 142 -8.98 2.64 -2.06
CA ASN A 142 -9.96 3.64 -1.64
C ASN A 142 -10.57 3.26 -0.28
N THR A 143 -9.74 3.26 0.77
CA THR A 143 -10.12 2.81 2.11
C THR A 143 -11.26 3.64 2.68
N ALA A 144 -12.34 2.96 3.08
CA ALA A 144 -13.49 3.56 3.75
C ALA A 144 -13.39 3.48 5.28
N ASN A 145 -12.73 2.42 5.81
CA ASN A 145 -12.58 2.24 7.24
C ASN A 145 -11.28 1.51 7.56
N TYR A 146 -10.30 2.23 8.11
CA TYR A 146 -8.98 1.70 8.49
C TYR A 146 -8.98 0.78 9.73
N ARG A 147 -10.12 0.63 10.41
CA ARG A 147 -10.25 -0.18 11.64
C ARG A 147 -10.98 -1.50 11.40
N LYS A 148 -11.43 -1.74 10.18
CA LYS A 148 -12.23 -2.90 9.83
C LYS A 148 -11.66 -3.59 8.61
N ILE A 149 -11.47 -4.89 8.71
CA ILE A 149 -11.12 -5.74 7.57
C ILE A 149 -12.29 -5.76 6.60
N ASP A 150 -11.99 -5.75 5.30
CA ASP A 150 -13.00 -5.88 4.25
C ASP A 150 -13.78 -7.19 4.42
N PRO A 151 -15.13 -7.18 4.44
CA PRO A 151 -15.92 -8.37 4.72
C PRO A 151 -15.71 -9.51 3.71
N LEU A 152 -15.29 -9.22 2.48
CA LEU A 152 -14.93 -10.25 1.50
C LEU A 152 -13.62 -10.98 1.83
N LEU A 153 -12.78 -10.41 2.67
CA LEU A 153 -11.53 -11.05 3.11
C LEU A 153 -11.70 -11.78 4.43
N GLY A 154 -12.67 -11.38 5.26
CA GLY A 154 -12.89 -11.91 6.59
C GLY A 154 -13.17 -10.86 7.64
N THR A 155 -12.87 -11.18 8.89
CA THR A 155 -13.06 -10.32 10.06
C THR A 155 -11.72 -9.88 10.65
N ASN A 156 -11.75 -8.94 11.61
CA ASN A 156 -10.57 -8.56 12.39
C ASN A 156 -9.99 -9.76 13.17
N GLU A 157 -10.85 -10.66 13.67
CA GLU A 157 -10.45 -11.90 14.35
C GLU A 157 -9.79 -12.88 13.39
N ASP A 158 -10.30 -13.00 12.17
CA ASP A 158 -9.66 -13.83 11.12
C ASP A 158 -8.28 -13.27 10.79
N PHE A 159 -8.14 -11.96 10.63
CA PHE A 159 -6.85 -11.33 10.39
C PHE A 159 -5.85 -11.60 11.53
N LYS A 160 -6.30 -11.49 12.79
CA LYS A 160 -5.45 -11.86 13.94
C LYS A 160 -4.96 -13.30 13.85
N LYS A 161 -5.85 -14.26 13.56
CA LYS A 161 -5.49 -15.69 13.40
C LYS A 161 -4.50 -15.91 12.27
N VAL A 162 -4.65 -15.19 11.16
CA VAL A 162 -3.71 -15.27 10.03
C VAL A 162 -2.35 -14.69 10.41
N CYS A 163 -2.30 -13.56 11.11
CA CYS A 163 -1.03 -13.00 11.61
C CYS A 163 -0.33 -13.97 12.56
N ASP A 164 -1.06 -14.56 13.50
CA ASP A 164 -0.52 -15.54 14.44
C ASP A 164 0.07 -16.76 13.70
N ALA A 165 -0.62 -17.26 12.66
CA ALA A 165 -0.15 -18.37 11.84
C ALA A 165 1.07 -18.02 11.00
N ILE A 166 1.12 -16.81 10.41
CA ILE A 166 2.29 -16.31 9.67
C ILE A 166 3.50 -16.26 10.60
N HIS A 167 3.34 -15.69 11.80
CA HIS A 167 4.42 -15.59 12.78
C HIS A 167 4.88 -16.97 13.27
N ALA A 168 3.94 -17.89 13.54
CA ALA A 168 4.26 -19.28 13.91
C ALA A 168 5.02 -20.03 12.81
N SER A 169 4.82 -19.66 11.55
CA SER A 169 5.56 -20.20 10.40
C SER A 169 6.96 -19.60 10.23
N GLY A 170 7.36 -18.66 11.10
CA GLY A 170 8.66 -17.97 11.06
C GLY A 170 8.72 -16.79 10.08
N MET A 171 7.61 -16.44 9.45
CA MET A 171 7.50 -15.31 8.53
C MET A 171 7.00 -14.04 9.25
N LYS A 172 7.19 -12.88 8.62
CA LYS A 172 6.64 -11.60 9.05
C LYS A 172 5.51 -11.16 8.13
N VAL A 173 4.67 -10.24 8.59
CA VAL A 173 3.62 -9.62 7.79
C VAL A 173 3.87 -8.12 7.71
N MET A 174 3.69 -7.57 6.51
CA MET A 174 3.70 -6.14 6.22
C MET A 174 2.37 -5.77 5.58
N LEU A 175 1.75 -4.71 6.06
CA LEU A 175 0.49 -4.21 5.53
C LEU A 175 0.70 -2.97 4.68
N ASP A 176 -0.07 -2.89 3.59
CA ASP A 176 -0.16 -1.66 2.80
C ASP A 176 -0.99 -0.63 3.57
N GLY A 177 -0.34 0.46 3.95
CA GLY A 177 -0.96 1.59 4.65
C GLY A 177 -1.29 2.72 3.67
N VAL A 178 -2.53 2.80 3.21
CA VAL A 178 -2.99 3.83 2.28
C VAL A 178 -3.27 5.14 3.04
N PHE A 179 -2.22 5.92 3.31
CA PHE A 179 -2.32 7.16 4.10
C PHE A 179 -2.28 8.45 3.27
N ASN A 180 -2.09 8.33 1.95
CA ASN A 180 -2.07 9.49 1.04
C ASN A 180 -3.48 10.06 0.81
N HIS A 181 -4.49 9.22 0.80
CA HIS A 181 -5.90 9.58 0.58
C HIS A 181 -6.82 8.56 1.26
N ALA A 182 -8.11 8.88 1.33
CA ALA A 182 -9.18 8.00 1.76
C ALA A 182 -10.21 7.78 0.64
N GLY A 183 -10.97 6.70 0.72
CA GLY A 183 -12.10 6.46 -0.17
C GLY A 183 -13.26 7.42 0.10
N ARG A 184 -14.14 7.60 -0.88
CA ARG A 184 -15.34 8.45 -0.73
C ARG A 184 -16.29 7.96 0.36
N GLY A 185 -16.28 6.66 0.69
CA GLY A 185 -17.04 6.08 1.81
C GLY A 185 -16.40 6.30 3.19
N PHE A 186 -15.26 6.98 3.28
CA PHE A 186 -14.63 7.25 4.56
C PHE A 186 -15.53 8.16 5.43
N PHE A 187 -15.77 7.74 6.65
CA PHE A 187 -16.79 8.36 7.51
C PHE A 187 -16.63 9.88 7.69
N ALA A 188 -15.41 10.38 7.81
CA ALA A 188 -15.17 11.81 7.99
C ALA A 188 -15.43 12.58 6.70
N PHE A 189 -15.02 12.03 5.54
CA PHE A 189 -15.33 12.63 4.24
C PHE A 189 -16.85 12.67 3.99
N GLU A 190 -17.57 11.57 4.30
CA GLU A 190 -19.02 11.51 4.13
C GLU A 190 -19.75 12.49 5.05
N ASP A 191 -19.30 12.65 6.30
CA ASP A 191 -19.87 13.63 7.23
C ASP A 191 -19.67 15.07 6.70
N VAL A 192 -18.47 15.40 6.18
CA VAL A 192 -18.22 16.72 5.56
C VAL A 192 -19.08 16.91 4.31
N ARG A 193 -19.23 15.89 3.47
CA ARG A 193 -20.05 15.93 2.26
C ARG A 193 -21.51 16.27 2.57
N GLN A 194 -22.05 15.68 3.64
CA GLN A 194 -23.44 15.88 4.08
C GLN A 194 -23.64 17.20 4.83
N LYS A 195 -22.79 17.48 5.83
CA LYS A 195 -22.95 18.60 6.78
C LYS A 195 -22.21 19.87 6.38
N LYS A 196 -21.33 19.81 5.38
CA LYS A 196 -20.55 20.96 4.92
C LYS A 196 -19.77 21.59 6.08
N TRP A 197 -19.99 22.90 6.30
CA TRP A 197 -19.33 23.67 7.35
C TRP A 197 -19.74 23.31 8.78
N ASP A 198 -20.84 22.59 8.95
CA ASP A 198 -21.31 22.10 10.25
C ASP A 198 -20.69 20.76 10.66
N SER A 199 -19.86 20.17 9.80
CA SER A 199 -19.13 18.94 10.12
C SER A 199 -18.05 19.20 11.16
N ARG A 200 -17.93 18.30 12.13
CA ARG A 200 -16.80 18.28 13.07
C ARG A 200 -15.46 17.91 12.43
N TYR A 201 -15.48 17.43 11.19
CA TYR A 201 -14.31 17.03 10.42
C TYR A 201 -13.93 18.02 9.32
N LYS A 202 -14.56 19.20 9.29
CA LYS A 202 -14.35 20.20 8.24
C LYS A 202 -12.91 20.69 8.07
N ASP A 203 -12.14 20.60 9.14
CA ASP A 203 -10.74 21.07 9.17
C ASP A 203 -9.71 19.91 9.04
N TRP A 204 -10.15 18.79 8.53
CA TRP A 204 -9.35 17.56 8.37
C TRP A 204 -8.42 17.59 7.18
#